data_e059d713b458a150d8c281d75be42040
#
_entry.id   e059d713b458a150d8c281d75be42040
#
_cell.length_a   1.000
_cell.length_b   1.000
_cell.length_c   1.000
_cell.angle_alpha   90.00
_cell.angle_beta   90.00
_cell.angle_gamma   90.00
#
_symmetry.space_group_name_H-M   'P 1'
#
loop_
_entity.id
_entity.type
_entity.pdbx_description
1 polymer ?
#
loop_
_entity_poly.entity_id
_entity_poly.type
_entity_poly.pdbx_seq_one_letter_code
_entity_poly.pdbx_strand_id
1 'polypeptide(L)'
;FMHRPEFISTSLDEIIIEQFEELNRYEEFNIYGISGNHCMPKANTIEHRSPSHWANLCRRYSFLHNIDFSYHDFGKFRVVGIPYIDHNNGLDGLIKSELKGAMLKPTILLLHTDYPGAKDTDNTEVGTVENLNVNLLSKFKLVLIGHIHKPQRLGKKVYMVGAPLQQRRTDRNCKLGYWKIYEDFSMEFKPFKCFPKFIDVSSEDEIMDDGNYYTVTASKSKVMEVEDTPQITKELSKKSMVRKYMKAKGIKDKKK
;
A
#
# COMPACT_ATOMS: atom_id res chain seq x y z
N PHE A 1 0.59 5.33 -2.58
CA PHE A 1 0.76 6.68 -3.09
C PHE A 1 -0.23 7.65 -2.45
N MET A 2 -1.51 7.34 -2.43
CA MET A 2 -2.54 8.18 -1.83
C MET A 2 -3.36 7.33 -0.87
N HIS A 3 -3.31 7.65 0.44
CA HIS A 3 -4.03 6.84 1.43
C HIS A 3 -5.52 7.20 1.50
N ARG A 4 -5.88 8.46 1.19
CA ARG A 4 -7.26 8.97 1.16
C ARG A 4 -7.41 10.00 0.05
N PRO A 5 -7.70 9.60 -1.18
CA PRO A 5 -7.76 10.49 -2.33
C PRO A 5 -8.81 11.60 -2.20
N GLU A 6 -9.86 11.38 -1.42
CA GLU A 6 -10.91 12.37 -1.14
C GLU A 6 -10.48 13.54 -0.23
N PHE A 7 -9.28 13.46 0.37
CA PHE A 7 -8.75 14.48 1.29
C PHE A 7 -7.35 14.98 0.89
N ILE A 8 -6.98 14.90 -0.37
CA ILE A 8 -5.69 15.42 -0.82
C ILE A 8 -5.76 16.94 -0.77
N SER A 9 -4.87 17.56 0.00
CA SER A 9 -4.75 19.01 0.02
C SER A 9 -4.10 19.50 -1.27
N THR A 10 -4.45 20.70 -1.71
CA THR A 10 -3.82 21.35 -2.89
C THR A 10 -2.31 21.44 -2.76
N SER A 11 -1.79 21.71 -1.55
CA SER A 11 -0.35 21.72 -1.29
C SER A 11 0.33 20.37 -1.47
N LEU A 12 -0.33 19.27 -1.15
CA LEU A 12 0.22 17.93 -1.41
C LEU A 12 0.21 17.60 -2.91
N ASP A 13 -0.85 18.00 -3.62
CA ASP A 13 -0.89 17.84 -5.08
C ASP A 13 0.23 18.63 -5.76
N GLU A 14 0.50 19.87 -5.32
CA GLU A 14 1.60 20.70 -5.82
C GLU A 14 2.96 20.00 -5.62
N ILE A 15 3.25 19.50 -4.42
CA ILE A 15 4.49 18.77 -4.14
C ILE A 15 4.63 17.52 -5.03
N ILE A 16 3.56 16.77 -5.22
CA ILE A 16 3.56 15.59 -6.09
C ILE A 16 3.86 15.98 -7.54
N ILE A 17 3.22 17.05 -8.02
CA ILE A 17 3.42 17.59 -9.37
C ILE A 17 4.88 18.01 -9.55
N GLU A 18 5.43 18.81 -8.64
CA GLU A 18 6.83 19.25 -8.69
C GLU A 18 7.81 18.07 -8.76
N GLN A 19 7.60 17.03 -7.95
CA GLN A 19 8.45 15.84 -7.96
C GLN A 19 8.34 15.07 -9.30
N PHE A 20 7.16 14.99 -9.90
CA PHE A 20 7.01 14.36 -11.20
C PHE A 20 7.58 15.22 -12.33
N GLU A 21 7.50 16.53 -12.25
CA GLU A 21 8.14 17.44 -13.22
C GLU A 21 9.66 17.34 -13.15
N GLU A 22 10.22 17.20 -11.94
CA GLU A 22 11.65 16.96 -11.79
C GLU A 22 12.06 15.61 -12.43
N LEU A 23 11.32 14.53 -12.14
CA LEU A 23 11.56 13.22 -12.75
C LEU A 23 11.44 13.24 -14.26
N ASN A 24 10.52 14.05 -14.81
CA ASN A 24 10.32 14.17 -16.26
C ASN A 24 11.53 14.78 -17.01
N ARG A 25 12.46 15.41 -16.29
CA ARG A 25 13.73 15.91 -16.85
C ARG A 25 14.70 14.79 -17.20
N TYR A 26 14.47 13.60 -16.67
CA TYR A 26 15.25 12.40 -16.97
C TYR A 26 14.56 11.61 -18.09
N GLU A 27 14.84 11.93 -19.35
CA GLU A 27 14.16 11.40 -20.55
C GLU A 27 14.23 9.87 -20.72
N GLU A 28 15.15 9.20 -20.04
CA GLU A 28 15.36 7.75 -20.13
C GLU A 28 14.49 6.93 -19.15
N PHE A 29 13.66 7.60 -18.35
CA PHE A 29 12.95 6.96 -17.25
C PHE A 29 11.46 6.79 -17.58
N ASN A 30 10.97 5.55 -17.53
CA ASN A 30 9.56 5.22 -17.72
C ASN A 30 9.00 4.46 -16.51
N ILE A 31 7.83 4.87 -16.03
CA ILE A 31 7.11 4.22 -14.95
C ILE A 31 5.85 3.57 -15.49
N TYR A 32 5.75 2.26 -15.34
CA TYR A 32 4.56 1.48 -15.63
C TYR A 32 3.89 1.08 -14.33
N GLY A 33 2.60 1.32 -14.21
CA GLY A 33 1.91 1.04 -12.96
C GLY A 33 0.45 0.68 -13.14
N ILE A 34 -0.08 0.10 -12.05
CA ILE A 34 -1.50 -0.21 -11.90
C ILE A 34 -2.08 0.53 -10.70
N SER A 35 -3.38 0.70 -10.72
CA SER A 35 -4.11 1.34 -9.64
C SER A 35 -4.36 0.39 -8.47
N GLY A 36 -4.04 0.85 -7.26
CA GLY A 36 -4.39 0.18 -6.02
C GLY A 36 -5.75 0.61 -5.48
N ASN A 37 -6.21 -0.05 -4.41
CA ASN A 37 -7.49 0.26 -3.75
C ASN A 37 -7.61 1.73 -3.30
N HIS A 38 -6.49 2.35 -2.90
CA HIS A 38 -6.46 3.77 -2.52
C HIS A 38 -6.42 4.75 -3.72
N CYS A 39 -6.22 4.25 -4.92
CA CYS A 39 -6.27 5.04 -6.15
C CYS A 39 -7.64 5.01 -6.82
N MET A 40 -8.49 4.06 -6.43
CA MET A 40 -9.80 3.83 -7.06
C MET A 40 -10.89 4.64 -6.37
N PRO A 41 -11.87 5.17 -7.12
CA PRO A 41 -13.11 5.65 -6.54
C PRO A 41 -13.83 4.50 -5.84
N LYS A 42 -14.66 4.85 -4.85
CA LYS A 42 -15.51 3.85 -4.17
C LYS A 42 -16.34 3.07 -5.19
N ALA A 43 -16.51 1.76 -4.95
CA ALA A 43 -17.28 0.85 -5.78
C ALA A 43 -16.74 0.67 -7.22
N ASN A 44 -15.43 0.50 -7.36
CA ASN A 44 -14.86 0.13 -8.65
C ASN A 44 -15.01 -1.38 -8.90
N THR A 45 -15.92 -1.74 -9.80
CA THR A 45 -16.15 -3.12 -10.26
C THR A 45 -15.66 -3.27 -11.70
N ILE A 46 -15.63 -4.50 -12.21
CA ILE A 46 -15.32 -4.75 -13.65
C ILE A 46 -16.32 -4.05 -14.57
N GLU A 47 -17.57 -3.93 -14.13
CA GLU A 47 -18.66 -3.32 -14.90
C GLU A 47 -18.62 -1.78 -14.85
N HIS A 48 -18.15 -1.22 -13.73
CA HIS A 48 -18.09 0.22 -13.50
C HIS A 48 -16.66 0.68 -13.27
N ARG A 49 -15.93 0.94 -14.37
CA ARG A 49 -14.53 1.38 -14.35
C ARG A 49 -14.46 2.89 -14.45
N SER A 50 -14.25 3.55 -13.33
CA SER A 50 -13.94 4.98 -13.33
C SER A 50 -12.43 5.20 -13.40
N PRO A 51 -11.96 6.29 -14.05
CA PRO A 51 -10.54 6.61 -14.06
C PRO A 51 -9.99 6.77 -12.64
N SER A 52 -8.89 6.10 -12.36
CA SER A 52 -8.18 6.21 -11.09
C SER A 52 -7.34 7.49 -11.02
N HIS A 53 -6.88 7.87 -9.83
CA HIS A 53 -5.90 8.94 -9.68
C HIS A 53 -4.62 8.66 -10.47
N TRP A 54 -4.14 7.41 -10.47
CA TRP A 54 -2.99 7.00 -11.26
C TRP A 54 -3.23 7.21 -12.76
N ALA A 55 -4.36 6.76 -13.28
CA ALA A 55 -4.72 6.97 -14.69
C ALA A 55 -4.78 8.46 -15.08
N ASN A 56 -5.24 9.32 -14.16
CA ASN A 56 -5.27 10.76 -14.39
C ASN A 56 -3.86 11.39 -14.40
N LEU A 57 -2.94 10.93 -13.55
CA LEU A 57 -1.54 11.37 -13.58
C LEU A 57 -0.86 10.95 -14.89
N CYS A 58 -1.08 9.73 -15.36
CA CYS A 58 -0.50 9.22 -16.61
C CYS A 58 -0.95 10.01 -17.85
N ARG A 59 -2.07 10.73 -17.79
CA ARG A 59 -2.49 11.63 -18.87
C ARG A 59 -1.67 12.92 -18.95
N ARG A 60 -1.00 13.30 -17.87
CA ARG A 60 -0.25 14.56 -17.76
C ARG A 60 1.22 14.39 -18.12
N TYR A 61 1.78 13.19 -17.92
CA TYR A 61 3.22 12.94 -18.06
C TYR A 61 3.48 11.77 -19.00
N SER A 62 4.24 12.01 -20.06
CA SER A 62 4.55 11.02 -21.10
C SER A 62 5.36 9.81 -20.60
N PHE A 63 6.12 9.97 -19.53
CA PHE A 63 6.91 8.89 -18.91
C PHE A 63 6.12 8.03 -17.91
N LEU A 64 4.87 8.38 -17.62
CA LEU A 64 3.97 7.58 -16.77
C LEU A 64 2.99 6.80 -17.64
N HIS A 65 2.95 5.50 -17.44
CA HIS A 65 2.13 4.59 -18.22
C HIS A 65 1.17 3.82 -17.33
N ASN A 66 -0.13 4.09 -17.50
CA ASN A 66 -1.17 3.29 -16.85
C ASN A 66 -1.41 2.03 -17.67
N ILE A 67 -1.25 0.87 -17.02
CA ILE A 67 -1.52 -0.43 -17.62
C ILE A 67 -2.70 -1.16 -16.96
N ASP A 68 -3.63 -0.41 -16.34
CA ASP A 68 -4.86 -0.99 -15.82
C ASP A 68 -5.64 -1.71 -16.91
N PHE A 69 -5.92 -3.00 -16.71
CA PHE A 69 -6.63 -3.88 -17.65
C PHE A 69 -6.02 -3.91 -19.06
N SER A 70 -4.70 -3.74 -19.13
CA SER A 70 -3.96 -3.70 -20.39
C SER A 70 -2.55 -4.27 -20.20
N TYR A 71 -1.74 -4.19 -21.23
CA TYR A 71 -0.36 -4.62 -21.19
C TYR A 71 0.58 -3.65 -21.92
N HIS A 72 1.86 -3.73 -21.58
CA HIS A 72 2.93 -3.14 -22.36
C HIS A 72 3.90 -4.22 -22.85
N ASP A 73 4.27 -4.14 -24.12
CA ASP A 73 5.18 -5.09 -24.78
C ASP A 73 6.60 -4.50 -24.86
N PHE A 74 7.55 -5.15 -24.16
CA PHE A 74 8.96 -4.80 -24.16
C PHE A 74 9.78 -5.60 -25.19
N GLY A 75 9.15 -6.18 -26.22
CA GLY A 75 9.82 -7.00 -27.21
C GLY A 75 10.12 -8.43 -26.71
N LYS A 76 11.06 -8.61 -25.81
CA LYS A 76 11.43 -9.92 -25.25
C LYS A 76 10.42 -10.47 -24.24
N PHE A 77 9.68 -9.61 -23.57
CA PHE A 77 8.65 -9.93 -22.58
C PHE A 77 7.53 -8.89 -22.60
N ARG A 78 6.45 -9.18 -21.91
CA ARG A 78 5.38 -8.20 -21.68
C ARG A 78 5.04 -8.09 -20.21
N VAL A 79 4.47 -6.94 -19.85
CA VAL A 79 3.93 -6.68 -18.52
C VAL A 79 2.43 -6.46 -18.65
N VAL A 80 1.63 -7.20 -17.92
CA VAL A 80 0.17 -7.11 -17.88
C VAL A 80 -0.25 -6.55 -16.54
N GLY A 81 -1.20 -5.64 -16.53
CA GLY A 81 -1.71 -5.00 -15.32
C GLY A 81 -3.18 -5.32 -15.05
N ILE A 82 -3.45 -5.89 -13.88
CA ILE A 82 -4.81 -6.01 -13.33
C ILE A 82 -4.85 -5.20 -12.03
N PRO A 83 -5.54 -4.04 -12.03
CA PRO A 83 -5.62 -3.17 -10.87
C PRO A 83 -6.47 -3.78 -9.76
N TYR A 84 -6.62 -3.06 -8.65
CA TYR A 84 -7.56 -3.44 -7.60
C TYR A 84 -8.98 -3.59 -8.14
N ILE A 85 -9.62 -4.69 -7.75
CA ILE A 85 -11.03 -4.97 -8.03
C ILE A 85 -11.71 -5.28 -6.70
N ASP A 86 -12.79 -4.57 -6.44
CA ASP A 86 -13.52 -4.73 -5.18
C ASP A 86 -14.04 -6.17 -5.04
N HIS A 87 -13.77 -6.76 -3.85
CA HIS A 87 -14.11 -8.15 -3.53
C HIS A 87 -13.60 -9.21 -4.53
N ASN A 88 -12.59 -8.87 -5.36
CA ASN A 88 -12.02 -9.75 -6.39
C ASN A 88 -13.05 -10.35 -7.37
N ASN A 89 -14.19 -9.71 -7.54
CA ASN A 89 -15.25 -10.17 -8.44
C ASN A 89 -14.74 -10.26 -9.88
N GLY A 90 -14.69 -11.49 -10.41
CA GLY A 90 -14.24 -11.75 -11.78
C GLY A 90 -12.72 -11.72 -11.99
N LEU A 91 -11.91 -11.60 -10.94
CA LEU A 91 -10.44 -11.56 -11.03
C LEU A 91 -9.87 -12.80 -11.75
N ASP A 92 -10.35 -13.99 -11.44
CA ASP A 92 -9.94 -15.23 -12.11
C ASP A 92 -10.24 -15.22 -13.61
N GLY A 93 -11.35 -14.62 -14.01
CA GLY A 93 -11.73 -14.45 -15.41
C GLY A 93 -10.73 -13.56 -16.16
N LEU A 94 -10.33 -12.44 -15.54
CA LEU A 94 -9.32 -11.53 -16.10
C LEU A 94 -7.95 -12.20 -16.18
N ILE A 95 -7.53 -12.92 -15.14
CA ILE A 95 -6.27 -13.66 -15.16
C ILE A 95 -6.28 -14.70 -16.29
N LYS A 96 -7.39 -15.43 -16.46
CA LYS A 96 -7.54 -16.42 -17.55
C LYS A 96 -7.48 -15.78 -18.93
N SER A 97 -8.06 -14.61 -19.13
CA SER A 97 -8.00 -13.92 -20.42
C SER A 97 -6.56 -13.59 -20.83
N GLU A 98 -5.70 -13.27 -19.88
CA GLU A 98 -4.31 -12.93 -20.11
C GLU A 98 -3.38 -14.15 -20.33
N LEU A 99 -3.83 -15.36 -19.97
CA LEU A 99 -3.02 -16.57 -20.12
C LEU A 99 -2.67 -16.89 -21.59
N LYS A 100 -3.57 -16.60 -22.52
CA LYS A 100 -3.29 -16.82 -23.97
C LYS A 100 -2.03 -16.07 -24.41
N GLY A 101 -1.91 -14.81 -24.01
CA GLY A 101 -0.72 -14.02 -24.31
C GLY A 101 0.51 -14.47 -23.51
N ALA A 102 0.33 -14.94 -22.26
CA ALA A 102 1.43 -15.45 -21.44
C ALA A 102 2.04 -16.74 -21.99
N MET A 103 1.31 -17.51 -22.79
CA MET A 103 1.82 -18.67 -23.51
C MET A 103 2.69 -18.32 -24.72
N LEU A 104 2.47 -17.14 -25.30
CA LEU A 104 3.20 -16.70 -26.51
C LEU A 104 4.50 -15.99 -26.19
N LYS A 105 4.59 -15.34 -25.04
CA LYS A 105 5.74 -14.53 -24.63
C LYS A 105 5.88 -14.55 -23.09
N PRO A 106 7.10 -14.55 -22.53
CA PRO A 106 7.30 -14.38 -21.09
C PRO A 106 6.54 -13.18 -20.57
N THR A 107 5.67 -13.39 -19.59
CA THR A 107 4.77 -12.35 -19.09
C THR A 107 4.96 -12.15 -17.61
N ILE A 108 5.15 -10.88 -17.20
CA ILE A 108 5.07 -10.42 -15.82
C ILE A 108 3.63 -9.94 -15.58
N LEU A 109 2.98 -10.48 -14.57
CA LEU A 109 1.65 -10.05 -14.14
C LEU A 109 1.75 -9.14 -12.93
N LEU A 110 1.23 -7.92 -13.04
CA LEU A 110 1.03 -7.01 -11.92
C LEU A 110 -0.41 -7.15 -11.41
N LEU A 111 -0.56 -7.36 -10.12
CA LEU A 111 -1.86 -7.44 -9.44
C LEU A 111 -1.89 -6.50 -8.24
N HIS A 112 -3.09 -6.02 -7.88
CA HIS A 112 -3.31 -5.37 -6.59
C HIS A 112 -4.44 -6.08 -5.87
N THR A 113 -4.09 -7.02 -4.98
CA THR A 113 -5.04 -7.89 -4.30
C THR A 113 -4.41 -8.51 -3.06
N ASP A 114 -5.22 -9.11 -2.22
CA ASP A 114 -4.75 -10.03 -1.18
C ASP A 114 -4.22 -11.33 -1.80
N TYR A 115 -3.51 -12.09 -0.99
CA TYR A 115 -3.03 -13.42 -1.37
C TYR A 115 -3.11 -14.38 -0.17
N PRO A 116 -3.66 -15.59 -0.32
CA PRO A 116 -3.79 -16.55 0.77
C PRO A 116 -2.45 -16.83 1.47
N GLY A 117 -2.43 -16.73 2.79
CA GLY A 117 -1.24 -16.95 3.60
C GLY A 117 -0.23 -15.79 3.59
N ALA A 118 -0.54 -14.67 2.93
CA ALA A 118 0.29 -13.47 3.04
C ALA A 118 0.21 -12.89 4.46
N LYS A 119 1.34 -12.35 4.93
CA LYS A 119 1.47 -11.76 6.27
C LYS A 119 1.67 -10.27 6.18
N ASP A 120 1.02 -9.54 7.07
CA ASP A 120 1.27 -8.10 7.24
C ASP A 120 2.60 -7.84 7.99
N THR A 121 2.95 -6.59 8.16
CA THR A 121 4.21 -6.13 8.78
C THR A 121 4.37 -6.56 10.23
N ASP A 122 3.27 -6.79 10.94
CA ASP A 122 3.24 -7.37 12.30
C ASP A 122 3.26 -8.91 12.33
N ASN A 123 3.39 -9.58 11.18
CA ASN A 123 3.33 -11.03 10.96
C ASN A 123 1.94 -11.65 11.11
N THR A 124 0.89 -10.86 11.28
CA THR A 124 -0.49 -11.36 11.22
C THR A 124 -0.80 -11.86 9.82
N GLU A 125 -1.38 -13.03 9.71
CA GLU A 125 -1.86 -13.53 8.42
C GLU A 125 -3.07 -12.70 7.98
N VAL A 126 -2.91 -12.05 6.83
CA VAL A 126 -3.94 -11.21 6.22
C VAL A 126 -4.12 -11.71 4.79
N GLY A 127 -5.22 -12.17 4.44
CA GLY A 127 -5.42 -12.64 3.05
C GLY A 127 -6.34 -13.83 3.01
N THR A 128 -7.58 -13.58 3.31
CA THR A 128 -8.69 -14.45 2.93
C THR A 128 -9.18 -13.99 1.57
N VAL A 129 -8.63 -14.57 0.51
CA VAL A 129 -9.13 -14.27 -0.84
C VAL A 129 -10.09 -15.37 -1.23
N GLU A 130 -11.34 -15.05 -1.14
CA GLU A 130 -12.42 -15.90 -1.66
C GLU A 130 -12.27 -15.94 -3.15
N ASN A 131 -11.88 -15.94 -4.06
CA ASN A 131 -11.94 -15.86 -5.52
C ASN A 131 -10.60 -15.68 -6.24
N LEU A 132 -9.46 -16.04 -5.64
CA LEU A 132 -8.18 -16.09 -6.33
C LEU A 132 -7.71 -17.54 -6.53
N ASN A 133 -7.76 -18.02 -7.74
CA ASN A 133 -7.18 -19.31 -8.08
C ASN A 133 -5.65 -19.18 -8.25
N VAL A 134 -4.90 -19.44 -7.18
CA VAL A 134 -3.44 -19.32 -7.16
C VAL A 134 -2.73 -20.20 -8.20
N ASN A 135 -3.37 -21.28 -8.66
CA ASN A 135 -2.80 -22.15 -9.70
C ASN A 135 -2.68 -21.43 -11.06
N LEU A 136 -3.55 -20.47 -11.34
CA LEU A 136 -3.48 -19.67 -12.56
C LEU A 136 -2.20 -18.81 -12.58
N LEU A 137 -1.77 -18.33 -11.43
CA LEU A 137 -0.60 -17.46 -11.30
C LEU A 137 0.70 -18.18 -11.68
N SER A 138 0.78 -19.49 -11.46
CA SER A 138 1.96 -20.29 -11.82
C SER A 138 2.26 -20.32 -13.33
N LYS A 139 1.31 -19.95 -14.17
CA LYS A 139 1.42 -19.91 -15.62
C LYS A 139 2.19 -18.68 -16.15
N PHE A 140 2.30 -17.64 -15.34
CA PHE A 140 3.08 -16.44 -15.67
C PHE A 140 4.56 -16.66 -15.37
N LYS A 141 5.42 -15.90 -16.04
CA LYS A 141 6.87 -15.95 -15.80
C LYS A 141 7.20 -15.39 -14.42
N LEU A 142 6.50 -14.31 -14.02
CA LEU A 142 6.60 -13.64 -12.73
C LEU A 142 5.26 -13.02 -12.37
N VAL A 143 4.91 -13.00 -11.09
CA VAL A 143 3.71 -12.32 -10.56
C VAL A 143 4.12 -11.40 -9.42
N LEU A 144 3.78 -10.13 -9.55
CA LEU A 144 4.05 -9.10 -8.57
C LEU A 144 2.72 -8.58 -8.02
N ILE A 145 2.54 -8.68 -6.72
CA ILE A 145 1.29 -8.32 -6.06
C ILE A 145 1.54 -7.13 -5.13
N GLY A 146 0.79 -6.07 -5.29
CA GLY A 146 0.66 -4.95 -4.35
C GLY A 146 -0.48 -5.20 -3.37
N HIS A 147 -0.64 -4.37 -2.40
CA HIS A 147 -1.66 -4.25 -1.35
C HIS A 147 -1.10 -4.40 0.07
N ILE A 148 -0.42 -5.49 0.37
CA ILE A 148 0.17 -5.73 1.69
C ILE A 148 1.56 -5.12 1.76
N HIS A 149 1.85 -4.37 2.85
CA HIS A 149 3.09 -3.59 2.97
C HIS A 149 4.34 -4.44 3.16
N LYS A 150 4.23 -5.67 3.66
CA LYS A 150 5.37 -6.55 3.89
C LYS A 150 5.87 -7.19 2.60
N PRO A 151 7.14 -6.93 2.18
CA PRO A 151 7.74 -7.64 1.06
C PRO A 151 7.93 -9.11 1.42
N GLN A 152 7.41 -10.00 0.61
CA GLN A 152 7.54 -11.44 0.85
C GLN A 152 7.39 -12.27 -0.42
N ARG A 153 8.07 -13.41 -0.44
CA ARG A 153 7.92 -14.41 -1.48
C ARG A 153 6.79 -15.37 -1.10
N LEU A 154 5.77 -15.44 -1.92
CA LEU A 154 4.57 -16.26 -1.68
C LEU A 154 4.61 -17.60 -2.44
N GLY A 155 5.46 -17.72 -3.44
CA GLY A 155 5.62 -18.91 -4.27
C GLY A 155 6.91 -18.87 -5.08
N LYS A 156 7.08 -19.83 -5.98
CA LYS A 156 8.30 -19.86 -6.83
C LYS A 156 8.46 -18.60 -7.68
N LYS A 157 7.34 -18.04 -8.15
CA LYS A 157 7.28 -16.92 -9.09
C LYS A 157 6.33 -15.82 -8.63
N VAL A 158 5.83 -15.86 -7.39
CA VAL A 158 4.83 -14.96 -6.84
C VAL A 158 5.44 -14.19 -5.68
N TYR A 159 5.36 -12.87 -5.76
CA TYR A 159 5.94 -11.96 -4.77
C TYR A 159 4.92 -10.89 -4.39
N MET A 160 4.73 -10.69 -3.08
CA MET A 160 4.16 -9.47 -2.56
C MET A 160 5.26 -8.42 -2.56
N VAL A 161 5.10 -7.35 -3.33
CA VAL A 161 6.17 -6.36 -3.52
C VAL A 161 6.42 -5.54 -2.27
N GLY A 162 5.40 -5.36 -1.43
CA GLY A 162 5.46 -4.57 -0.22
C GLY A 162 5.40 -3.06 -0.50
N ALA A 163 5.51 -2.29 0.58
CA ALA A 163 5.64 -0.84 0.49
C ALA A 163 7.12 -0.43 0.40
N PRO A 164 7.45 0.65 -0.31
CA PRO A 164 8.83 1.16 -0.33
C PRO A 164 9.22 1.79 1.00
N LEU A 165 8.28 2.39 1.73
CA LEU A 165 8.48 3.15 2.95
C LEU A 165 7.50 2.70 4.04
N GLN A 166 7.84 3.00 5.29
CA GLN A 166 6.90 2.85 6.41
C GLN A 166 5.76 3.88 6.27
N GLN A 167 4.53 3.40 6.17
CA GLN A 167 3.34 4.24 6.02
C GLN A 167 2.52 4.30 7.31
N ARG A 168 2.78 3.39 8.24
CA ARG A 168 2.06 3.28 9.51
C ARG A 168 2.99 2.69 10.59
N ARG A 169 2.64 2.91 11.85
CA ARG A 169 3.44 2.45 13.00
C ARG A 169 3.67 0.93 13.01
N THR A 170 2.74 0.13 12.51
CA THR A 170 2.90 -1.32 12.41
C THR A 170 4.04 -1.73 11.47
N ASP A 171 4.48 -0.85 10.57
CA ASP A 171 5.56 -1.12 9.62
C ASP A 171 6.97 -0.98 10.24
N ARG A 172 7.09 -0.46 11.48
CA ARG A 172 8.36 -0.06 12.13
C ARG A 172 9.46 -1.13 12.16
N ASN A 173 9.08 -2.40 12.24
CA ASN A 173 10.02 -3.51 12.30
C ASN A 173 10.19 -4.24 10.95
N CYS A 174 9.59 -3.71 9.88
CA CYS A 174 9.64 -4.32 8.57
C CYS A 174 10.77 -3.73 7.72
N LYS A 175 11.53 -4.57 7.06
CA LYS A 175 12.49 -4.13 6.03
C LYS A 175 11.70 -3.81 4.76
N LEU A 176 11.53 -2.53 4.47
CA LEU A 176 10.82 -2.02 3.31
C LEU A 176 11.81 -1.54 2.24
N GLY A 177 11.39 -1.53 0.98
CA GLY A 177 12.26 -1.21 -0.13
C GLY A 177 11.63 -1.55 -1.48
N TYR A 178 12.46 -2.00 -2.41
CA TYR A 178 12.03 -2.37 -3.75
C TYR A 178 12.68 -3.66 -4.24
N TRP A 179 12.08 -4.26 -5.26
CA TRP A 179 12.63 -5.44 -5.93
C TRP A 179 13.28 -5.04 -7.24
N LYS A 180 14.53 -5.44 -7.42
CA LYS A 180 15.22 -5.35 -8.70
C LYS A 180 14.96 -6.65 -9.46
N ILE A 181 14.50 -6.52 -10.71
CA ILE A 181 14.25 -7.65 -11.61
C ILE A 181 15.35 -7.63 -12.67
N TYR A 182 16.00 -8.76 -12.86
CA TYR A 182 17.05 -8.92 -13.86
C TYR A 182 16.49 -9.51 -15.16
N GLU A 183 17.28 -9.49 -16.25
CA GLU A 183 16.86 -9.98 -17.57
C GLU A 183 16.46 -11.46 -17.58
N ASP A 184 17.02 -12.27 -16.70
CA ASP A 184 16.68 -13.69 -16.49
C ASP A 184 15.41 -13.91 -15.65
N PHE A 185 14.78 -12.80 -15.18
CA PHE A 185 13.67 -12.73 -14.25
C PHE A 185 14.01 -13.15 -12.82
N SER A 186 15.28 -13.27 -12.48
CA SER A 186 15.66 -13.34 -11.07
C SER A 186 15.36 -12.03 -10.35
N MET A 187 15.12 -12.10 -9.04
CA MET A 187 14.72 -10.95 -8.23
C MET A 187 15.64 -10.78 -7.03
N GLU A 188 15.99 -9.53 -6.76
CA GLU A 188 16.74 -9.14 -5.58
C GLU A 188 16.01 -8.04 -4.83
N PHE A 189 15.81 -8.23 -3.52
CA PHE A 189 15.23 -7.20 -2.68
C PHE A 189 16.29 -6.19 -2.22
N LYS A 190 16.03 -4.91 -2.44
CA LYS A 190 16.88 -3.79 -2.02
C LYS A 190 16.14 -2.97 -0.97
N PRO A 191 16.57 -3.03 0.30
CA PRO A 191 15.97 -2.21 1.35
C PRO A 191 16.37 -0.74 1.21
N PHE A 192 15.42 0.16 1.44
CA PHE A 192 15.72 1.58 1.63
C PHE A 192 16.23 1.86 3.04
N LYS A 193 17.20 2.79 3.16
CA LYS A 193 17.84 3.13 4.43
C LYS A 193 17.65 4.59 4.85
N CYS A 194 17.23 5.46 3.95
CA CYS A 194 17.29 6.92 4.06
C CYS A 194 15.94 7.62 4.25
N PHE A 195 14.92 6.93 4.70
CA PHE A 195 13.59 7.52 4.91
C PHE A 195 13.22 7.56 6.38
N PRO A 196 12.34 8.52 6.78
CA PRO A 196 11.79 8.57 8.12
C PRO A 196 11.20 7.23 8.56
N LYS A 197 11.44 6.86 9.81
CA LYS A 197 10.98 5.60 10.40
C LYS A 197 10.09 5.87 11.60
N PHE A 198 9.18 4.96 11.86
CA PHE A 198 8.49 4.89 13.14
C PHE A 198 9.38 4.14 14.14
N ILE A 199 9.70 4.79 15.27
CA ILE A 199 10.59 4.27 16.31
C ILE A 199 9.85 4.31 17.64
N ASP A 200 9.82 3.18 18.34
CA ASP A 200 9.34 3.13 19.73
C ASP A 200 10.53 3.37 20.67
N VAL A 201 10.38 4.28 21.61
CA VAL A 201 11.37 4.61 22.64
C VAL A 201 10.76 4.46 24.03
N SER A 202 11.58 4.30 25.05
CA SER A 202 11.12 4.09 26.44
C SER A 202 10.91 5.40 27.19
N SER A 203 11.60 6.47 26.78
CA SER A 203 11.52 7.80 27.38
C SER A 203 11.60 8.91 26.32
N GLU A 204 11.21 10.12 26.71
CA GLU A 204 11.34 11.31 25.85
C GLU A 204 12.81 11.69 25.57
N ASP A 205 13.73 11.33 26.47
CA ASP A 205 15.15 11.63 26.32
C ASP A 205 15.82 10.85 25.16
N GLU A 206 15.16 9.80 24.67
CA GLU A 206 15.61 9.01 23.53
C GLU A 206 15.17 9.59 22.17
N ILE A 207 14.35 10.66 22.18
CA ILE A 207 13.89 11.33 20.95
C ILE A 207 15.02 12.15 20.35
N MET A 208 15.32 11.90 19.08
CA MET A 208 16.33 12.64 18.32
C MET A 208 15.66 13.51 17.26
N ASP A 209 16.27 14.65 16.95
CA ASP A 209 15.85 15.51 15.84
C ASP A 209 16.53 15.03 14.53
N ASP A 210 16.09 13.88 14.04
CA ASP A 210 16.66 13.19 12.88
C ASP A 210 15.63 12.93 11.76
N GLY A 211 14.43 13.54 11.90
CA GLY A 211 13.33 13.41 10.97
C GLY A 211 12.51 12.11 11.10
N ASN A 212 12.84 11.23 12.06
CA ASN A 212 12.06 10.04 12.36
C ASN A 212 10.81 10.36 13.21
N TYR A 213 9.85 9.43 13.22
CA TYR A 213 8.61 9.52 14.02
C TYR A 213 8.75 8.69 15.29
N TYR A 214 8.92 9.35 16.42
CA TYR A 214 9.09 8.69 17.72
C TYR A 214 7.75 8.47 18.42
N THR A 215 7.64 7.34 19.12
CA THR A 215 6.53 7.06 20.03
C THR A 215 7.11 6.59 21.36
N VAL A 216 6.86 7.34 22.42
CA VAL A 216 7.21 6.92 23.78
C VAL A 216 6.23 5.83 24.21
N THR A 217 6.77 4.63 24.39
CA THR A 217 6.02 3.51 24.98
C THR A 217 6.37 3.48 26.45
N ALA A 218 5.46 3.94 27.31
CA ALA A 218 5.65 3.76 28.76
C ALA A 218 5.96 2.29 29.03
N SER A 219 7.08 2.01 29.67
CA SER A 219 7.34 0.69 30.21
C SER A 219 6.11 0.29 31.02
N LYS A 220 5.62 -0.94 30.84
CA LYS A 220 4.61 -1.52 31.74
C LYS A 220 5.24 -1.54 33.14
N SER A 221 5.24 -0.40 33.83
CA SER A 221 5.43 -0.36 35.25
C SER A 221 4.39 -1.32 35.80
N LYS A 222 4.85 -2.26 36.66
CA LYS A 222 4.04 -3.20 37.39
C LYS A 222 2.69 -2.55 37.70
N VAL A 223 1.62 -3.13 37.15
CA VAL A 223 0.27 -2.82 37.56
C VAL A 223 0.28 -3.08 39.08
N MET A 224 0.30 -2.04 39.88
CA MET A 224 -0.14 -2.14 41.25
C MET A 224 -1.58 -2.62 41.15
N GLU A 225 -1.85 -3.81 41.65
CA GLU A 225 -3.20 -4.28 41.87
C GLU A 225 -3.91 -3.22 42.73
N VAL A 226 -4.67 -2.39 42.06
CA VAL A 226 -5.65 -1.54 42.73
C VAL A 226 -6.88 -2.43 42.86
N GLU A 227 -7.10 -2.90 44.07
CA GLU A 227 -8.32 -3.58 44.49
C GLU A 227 -9.54 -2.78 44.01
N ASP A 228 -10.46 -3.48 43.39
CA ASP A 228 -11.88 -3.16 43.15
C ASP A 228 -12.24 -1.72 42.76
N THR A 229 -12.08 -1.40 41.51
CA THR A 229 -12.89 -0.38 40.87
C THR A 229 -13.89 -1.04 39.91
N PRO A 230 -15.20 -0.74 40.02
CA PRO A 230 -16.20 -1.37 39.16
C PRO A 230 -15.94 -1.04 37.71
N GLN A 231 -15.89 -2.06 36.87
CA GLN A 231 -15.77 -1.93 35.40
C GLN A 231 -16.94 -1.11 34.85
N ILE A 232 -16.72 0.15 34.57
CA ILE A 232 -17.63 0.96 33.76
C ILE A 232 -17.19 0.81 32.29
N THR A 233 -17.61 -0.27 31.67
CA THR A 233 -17.63 -0.43 30.22
C THR A 233 -18.79 0.40 29.64
N LYS A 234 -18.66 1.71 29.61
CA LYS A 234 -19.49 2.58 28.75
C LYS A 234 -18.63 3.04 27.60
N GLU A 235 -18.91 2.54 26.39
CA GLU A 235 -18.45 3.18 25.15
C GLU A 235 -18.81 4.67 25.21
N LEU A 236 -17.80 5.51 25.40
CA LEU A 236 -17.98 6.94 25.37
C LEU A 236 -18.31 7.34 23.92
N SER A 237 -19.51 7.84 23.69
CA SER A 237 -19.90 8.38 22.38
C SER A 237 -18.87 9.43 21.94
N LYS A 238 -18.66 9.58 20.62
CA LYS A 238 -17.79 10.62 20.03
C LYS A 238 -18.05 12.00 20.63
N LYS A 239 -19.30 12.31 20.93
CA LYS A 239 -19.74 13.57 21.56
C LYS A 239 -19.22 13.72 22.98
N SER A 240 -19.11 12.63 23.75
CA SER A 240 -18.56 12.64 25.11
C SER A 240 -17.04 12.83 25.12
N MET A 241 -16.32 12.25 24.14
CA MET A 241 -14.87 12.44 24.00
C MET A 241 -14.52 13.88 23.60
N VAL A 242 -15.26 14.49 22.69
CA VAL A 242 -15.09 15.90 22.31
C VAL A 242 -15.30 16.82 23.50
N ARG A 243 -16.36 16.61 24.30
CA ARG A 243 -16.60 17.39 25.51
C ARG A 243 -15.50 17.25 26.55
N LYS A 244 -14.97 16.05 26.77
CA LYS A 244 -13.82 15.83 27.67
C LYS A 244 -12.57 16.57 27.18
N TYR A 245 -12.29 16.52 25.89
CA TYR A 245 -11.17 17.24 25.28
C TYR A 245 -11.32 18.76 25.44
N MET A 246 -12.50 19.32 25.10
CA MET A 246 -12.78 20.75 25.24
C MET A 246 -12.61 21.21 26.70
N LYS A 247 -13.12 20.43 27.66
CA LYS A 247 -12.95 20.69 29.09
C LYS A 247 -11.50 20.70 29.54
N ALA A 248 -10.71 19.71 29.08
CA ALA A 248 -9.28 19.61 29.38
C ALA A 248 -8.47 20.79 28.81
N LYS A 249 -8.90 21.34 27.65
CA LYS A 249 -8.26 22.49 26.99
C LYS A 249 -8.85 23.84 27.38
N GLY A 250 -9.79 23.89 28.35
CA GLY A 250 -10.42 25.16 28.78
C GLY A 250 -11.30 25.83 27.71
N ILE A 251 -11.68 25.09 26.65
CA ILE A 251 -12.51 25.61 25.55
C ILE A 251 -13.97 25.62 26.02
N LYS A 252 -14.58 26.81 26.13
CA LYS A 252 -16.01 26.95 26.47
C LYS A 252 -16.89 26.63 25.27
N ASP A 253 -17.88 25.75 25.47
CA ASP A 253 -18.90 25.43 24.47
C ASP A 253 -19.74 26.70 24.21
N LYS A 254 -19.60 27.31 23.05
CA LYS A 254 -20.48 28.42 22.64
C LYS A 254 -21.81 27.80 22.22
N LYS A 255 -22.76 27.75 23.14
CA LYS A 255 -24.17 27.51 22.80
C LYS A 255 -24.66 28.62 21.86
N LYS A 256 -25.05 28.21 20.66
CA LYS A 256 -26.09 28.86 19.91
C LYS A 256 -27.34 28.04 20.04
#